data_2c2ae3eecd9e2a319c97f82a5caca931
#
_entry.id   2c2ae3eecd9e2a319c97f82a5caca931
#
_cell.length_a   1.000
_cell.length_b   1.000
_cell.length_c   1.000
_cell.angle_alpha   90.00
_cell.angle_beta   90.00
_cell.angle_gamma   90.00
#
_symmetry.space_group_name_H-M   'P 1'
#
loop_
_entity.id
_entity.type
_entity.pdbx_description
1 polymer ?
#
loop_
_entity_poly.entity_id
_entity_poly.type
_entity_poly.pdbx_seq_one_letter_code
_entity_poly.pdbx_strand_id
1 'polypeptide(L)'
;SGNLNLGVDIYRGKQNFIQIYRANLALLARQYQIEDIMDDTKLLVANAYLQIMFNKEIVNVQKNQLDLIKTQLERTTNLVEAGILIENDRIDLIAEVASQEQNLVLSNNNLRLSKINLAQLLLITDYENFDILTEDLDVPFSQIMEEGPKKIFEKALSFRNDIKLAIANVEIAEADIKLAKGSLLPSLVGFYSFSTRLSYADRITGSGEFQEIPIGFVRSSGEVVDTNREIPEIIGPLPVFDQLGINDGHNFGIQLNIPIFNGLRNRNNFRQSKINLERSKNLMEQQKLDLETTINQAFNDTRGAYTLYEAAKKTKDARLTSFKNSKNHKL
;
A
#
# COMPACT_ATOMS: atom_id res chain seq x y z
N SER A 1 31.83 33.28 -9.97
CA SER A 1 31.59 32.58 -11.25
C SER A 1 30.19 32.00 -11.25
N GLY A 2 29.47 32.13 -12.37
CA GLY A 2 28.19 31.50 -12.61
C GLY A 2 28.32 30.44 -13.71
N ASN A 3 27.68 29.29 -13.53
CA ASN A 3 27.65 28.22 -14.53
C ASN A 3 26.20 27.77 -14.73
N LEU A 4 25.76 27.62 -15.98
CA LEU A 4 24.50 26.99 -16.37
C LEU A 4 24.82 25.81 -17.27
N ASN A 5 24.42 24.61 -16.87
CA ASN A 5 24.65 23.39 -17.63
C ASN A 5 23.31 22.76 -18.02
N LEU A 6 23.10 22.50 -19.30
CA LEU A 6 21.97 21.80 -19.86
C LEU A 6 22.46 20.49 -20.47
N GLY A 7 21.81 19.40 -20.15
CA GLY A 7 22.14 18.08 -20.69
C GLY A 7 20.87 17.38 -21.18
N VAL A 8 20.96 16.74 -22.35
CA VAL A 8 19.88 15.96 -22.94
C VAL A 8 20.40 14.57 -23.32
N ASP A 9 19.78 13.54 -22.75
CA ASP A 9 20.07 12.15 -23.12
C ASP A 9 19.49 11.87 -24.52
N ILE A 10 20.34 11.86 -25.55
CA ILE A 10 19.94 11.53 -26.95
C ILE A 10 19.71 10.03 -27.09
N TYR A 11 20.61 9.23 -26.50
CA TYR A 11 20.49 7.77 -26.50
C TYR A 11 21.10 7.20 -25.20
N ARG A 12 20.40 6.31 -24.53
CA ARG A 12 20.83 5.69 -23.28
C ARG A 12 20.51 4.19 -23.28
N GLY A 13 21.01 3.47 -24.28
CA GLY A 13 20.83 2.01 -24.36
C GLY A 13 19.34 1.59 -24.36
N LYS A 14 18.44 2.38 -24.95
CA LYS A 14 16.97 2.22 -24.95
C LYS A 14 16.34 2.33 -23.55
N GLN A 15 17.08 2.68 -22.50
CA GLN A 15 16.57 2.71 -21.12
C GLN A 15 15.39 3.68 -20.94
N ASN A 16 15.38 4.84 -21.62
CA ASN A 16 14.31 5.83 -21.47
C ASN A 16 12.94 5.25 -21.85
N PHE A 17 12.85 4.53 -22.99
CA PHE A 17 11.60 3.88 -23.41
C PHE A 17 11.20 2.74 -22.47
N ILE A 18 12.16 1.95 -21.99
CA ILE A 18 11.90 0.85 -21.07
C ILE A 18 11.48 1.40 -19.69
N GLN A 19 12.03 2.51 -19.23
CA GLN A 19 11.62 3.18 -17.99
C GLN A 19 10.17 3.66 -18.06
N ILE A 20 9.74 4.25 -19.18
CA ILE A 20 8.34 4.66 -19.38
C ILE A 20 7.42 3.42 -19.35
N TYR A 21 7.79 2.37 -20.07
CA TYR A 21 7.03 1.11 -20.07
C TYR A 21 6.93 0.51 -18.66
N ARG A 22 8.05 0.44 -17.94
CA ARG A 22 8.10 -0.02 -16.54
C ARG A 22 7.25 0.85 -15.61
N ALA A 23 7.27 2.16 -15.80
CA ALA A 23 6.45 3.09 -15.00
C ALA A 23 4.96 2.87 -15.23
N ASN A 24 4.54 2.61 -16.47
CA ASN A 24 3.16 2.26 -16.80
C ASN A 24 2.73 0.93 -16.19
N LEU A 25 3.60 -0.09 -16.20
CA LEU A 25 3.36 -1.36 -15.51
C LEU A 25 3.25 -1.16 -14.00
N ALA A 26 4.11 -0.31 -13.41
CA ALA A 26 4.04 0.00 -11.99
C ALA A 26 2.75 0.74 -11.62
N LEU A 27 2.25 1.63 -12.48
CA LEU A 27 0.95 2.27 -12.32
C LEU A 27 -0.17 1.22 -12.33
N LEU A 28 -0.18 0.33 -13.32
CA LEU A 28 -1.15 -0.75 -13.43
C LEU A 28 -1.12 -1.68 -12.21
N ALA A 29 0.07 -2.06 -11.75
CA ALA A 29 0.24 -2.86 -10.52
C ALA A 29 -0.37 -2.16 -9.30
N ARG A 30 -0.21 -0.83 -9.17
CA ARG A 30 -0.82 -0.05 -8.10
C ARG A 30 -2.35 0.01 -8.20
N GLN A 31 -2.90 0.07 -9.40
CA GLN A 31 -4.35 -0.01 -9.61
C GLN A 31 -4.89 -1.36 -9.14
N TYR A 32 -4.27 -2.47 -9.54
CA TYR A 32 -4.67 -3.80 -9.05
C TYR A 32 -4.54 -3.94 -7.53
N GLN A 33 -3.51 -3.35 -6.94
CA GLN A 33 -3.34 -3.34 -5.49
C GLN A 33 -4.47 -2.57 -4.78
N ILE A 34 -4.92 -1.44 -5.33
CA ILE A 34 -6.05 -0.68 -4.78
C ILE A 34 -7.34 -1.51 -4.88
N GLU A 35 -7.59 -2.13 -6.04
CA GLU A 35 -8.77 -2.97 -6.25
C GLU A 35 -8.79 -4.18 -5.31
N ASP A 36 -7.65 -4.81 -5.08
CA ASP A 36 -7.48 -5.92 -4.14
C ASP A 36 -7.79 -5.49 -2.69
N ILE A 37 -7.23 -4.36 -2.24
CA ILE A 37 -7.54 -3.78 -0.92
C ILE A 37 -9.03 -3.42 -0.80
N MET A 38 -9.65 -2.92 -1.88
CA MET A 38 -11.09 -2.62 -1.89
C MET A 38 -11.92 -3.89 -1.72
N ASP A 39 -11.55 -4.99 -2.38
CA ASP A 39 -12.26 -6.27 -2.27
C ASP A 39 -12.10 -6.87 -0.87
N ASP A 40 -10.89 -6.84 -0.30
CA ASP A 40 -10.64 -7.24 1.08
C ASP A 40 -11.44 -6.39 2.08
N THR A 41 -11.50 -5.07 1.87
CA THR A 41 -12.27 -4.16 2.73
C THR A 41 -13.77 -4.46 2.68
N LYS A 42 -14.32 -4.72 1.48
CA LYS A 42 -15.74 -5.13 1.33
C LYS A 42 -16.03 -6.41 2.11
N LEU A 43 -15.13 -7.40 2.04
CA LEU A 43 -15.25 -8.65 2.77
C LEU A 43 -15.20 -8.43 4.29
N LEU A 44 -14.28 -7.59 4.77
CA LEU A 44 -14.17 -7.23 6.19
C LEU A 44 -15.45 -6.55 6.70
N VAL A 45 -16.00 -5.59 5.94
CA VAL A 45 -17.26 -4.91 6.28
C VAL A 45 -18.43 -5.90 6.31
N ALA A 46 -18.54 -6.79 5.32
CA ALA A 46 -19.59 -7.81 5.28
C ALA A 46 -19.49 -8.76 6.50
N ASN A 47 -18.32 -9.24 6.83
CA ASN A 47 -18.10 -10.09 7.99
C ASN A 47 -18.42 -9.37 9.32
N ALA A 48 -18.01 -8.10 9.46
CA ALA A 48 -18.33 -7.31 10.65
C ALA A 48 -19.84 -7.04 10.78
N TYR A 49 -20.54 -6.82 9.66
CA TYR A 49 -22.00 -6.68 9.65
C TYR A 49 -22.69 -7.98 10.10
N LEU A 50 -22.32 -9.12 9.53
CA LEU A 50 -22.86 -10.44 9.91
C LEU A 50 -22.56 -10.76 11.39
N GLN A 51 -21.40 -10.36 11.91
CA GLN A 51 -21.05 -10.53 13.32
C GLN A 51 -21.98 -9.72 14.24
N ILE A 52 -22.41 -8.52 13.85
CA ILE A 52 -23.39 -7.74 14.63
C ILE A 52 -24.75 -8.46 14.60
N MET A 53 -25.20 -8.94 13.44
CA MET A 53 -26.46 -9.69 13.33
C MET A 53 -26.43 -10.92 14.24
N PHE A 54 -25.36 -11.70 14.20
CA PHE A 54 -25.17 -12.86 15.06
C PHE A 54 -25.23 -12.48 16.54
N ASN A 55 -24.50 -11.44 16.96
CA ASN A 55 -24.48 -10.98 18.34
C ASN A 55 -25.86 -10.42 18.80
N LYS A 56 -26.64 -9.79 17.91
CA LYS A 56 -28.02 -9.38 18.20
C LYS A 56 -28.89 -10.60 18.51
N GLU A 57 -28.77 -11.67 17.74
CA GLU A 57 -29.53 -12.90 17.99
C GLU A 57 -29.10 -13.59 19.28
N ILE A 58 -27.81 -13.62 19.61
CA ILE A 58 -27.32 -14.11 20.90
C ILE A 58 -27.94 -13.33 22.06
N VAL A 59 -28.00 -11.99 21.98
CA VAL A 59 -28.65 -11.17 23.02
C VAL A 59 -30.12 -11.52 23.14
N ASN A 60 -30.85 -11.72 22.02
CA ASN A 60 -32.26 -12.15 22.06
C ASN A 60 -32.43 -13.51 22.74
N VAL A 61 -31.57 -14.48 22.42
CA VAL A 61 -31.58 -15.80 23.06
C VAL A 61 -31.33 -15.69 24.55
N GLN A 62 -30.32 -14.91 24.99
CA GLN A 62 -30.01 -14.74 26.41
C GLN A 62 -31.14 -14.02 27.18
N LYS A 63 -31.82 -13.04 26.58
CA LYS A 63 -33.00 -12.40 27.17
C LYS A 63 -34.14 -13.39 27.35
N ASN A 64 -34.48 -14.15 26.34
CA ASN A 64 -35.56 -15.14 26.41
C ASN A 64 -35.24 -16.23 27.44
N GLN A 65 -33.97 -16.65 27.56
CA GLN A 65 -33.55 -17.60 28.58
C GLN A 65 -33.67 -17.02 29.99
N LEU A 66 -33.30 -15.76 30.17
CA LEU A 66 -33.43 -15.08 31.44
C LEU A 66 -34.92 -14.96 31.88
N ASP A 67 -35.78 -14.57 30.95
CA ASP A 67 -37.23 -14.47 31.22
C ASP A 67 -37.82 -15.83 31.61
N LEU A 68 -37.39 -16.91 30.92
CA LEU A 68 -37.80 -18.27 31.25
C LEU A 68 -37.40 -18.67 32.65
N ILE A 69 -36.13 -18.44 33.04
CA ILE A 69 -35.61 -18.78 34.38
C ILE A 69 -36.29 -17.94 35.45
N LYS A 70 -36.53 -16.63 35.19
CA LYS A 70 -37.28 -15.76 36.11
C LYS A 70 -38.71 -16.26 36.35
N THR A 71 -39.42 -16.70 35.29
CA THR A 71 -40.75 -17.30 35.40
C THR A 71 -40.70 -18.61 36.22
N GLN A 72 -39.64 -19.40 36.04
CA GLN A 72 -39.47 -20.63 36.80
C GLN A 72 -39.19 -20.33 38.28
N LEU A 73 -38.36 -19.33 38.59
CA LEU A 73 -38.09 -18.87 39.95
C LEU A 73 -39.38 -18.41 40.66
N GLU A 74 -40.23 -17.59 40.00
CA GLU A 74 -41.51 -17.15 40.52
C GLU A 74 -42.39 -18.34 40.89
N ARG A 75 -42.52 -19.30 39.94
CA ARG A 75 -43.31 -20.52 40.18
C ARG A 75 -42.76 -21.34 41.36
N THR A 76 -41.44 -21.54 41.42
CA THR A 76 -40.80 -22.30 42.51
C THR A 76 -40.93 -21.58 43.85
N THR A 77 -40.84 -20.24 43.87
CA THR A 77 -41.06 -19.44 45.08
C THR A 77 -42.47 -19.67 45.65
N ASN A 78 -43.52 -19.62 44.81
CA ASN A 78 -44.87 -19.88 45.19
C ASN A 78 -45.06 -21.31 45.75
N LEU A 79 -44.36 -22.32 45.20
CA LEU A 79 -44.43 -23.71 45.66
C LEU A 79 -43.68 -23.91 46.98
N VAL A 80 -42.58 -23.20 47.22
CA VAL A 80 -41.84 -23.21 48.50
C VAL A 80 -42.68 -22.53 49.58
N GLU A 81 -43.29 -21.39 49.30
CA GLU A 81 -44.22 -20.71 50.23
C GLU A 81 -45.46 -21.54 50.57
N ALA A 82 -45.94 -22.38 49.62
CA ALA A 82 -46.98 -23.37 49.87
C ALA A 82 -46.49 -24.62 50.64
N GLY A 83 -45.22 -24.74 50.95
CA GLY A 83 -44.62 -25.90 51.64
C GLY A 83 -44.49 -27.18 50.80
N ILE A 84 -44.57 -27.06 49.47
CA ILE A 84 -44.51 -28.16 48.51
C ILE A 84 -43.05 -28.46 48.10
N LEU A 85 -42.21 -27.43 48.01
CA LEU A 85 -40.78 -27.54 47.69
C LEU A 85 -39.93 -27.02 48.86
N ILE A 86 -38.63 -27.37 48.84
CA ILE A 86 -37.64 -26.96 49.83
C ILE A 86 -36.99 -25.63 49.48
N GLU A 87 -36.54 -24.88 50.45
CA GLU A 87 -35.88 -23.56 50.28
C GLU A 87 -34.66 -23.62 49.34
N ASN A 88 -33.91 -24.72 49.35
CA ASN A 88 -32.73 -24.90 48.47
C ASN A 88 -33.10 -24.82 46.99
N ASP A 89 -34.25 -25.33 46.58
CA ASP A 89 -34.70 -25.25 45.18
C ASP A 89 -34.89 -23.79 44.69
N ARG A 90 -35.31 -22.90 45.61
CA ARG A 90 -35.41 -21.46 45.36
C ARG A 90 -34.05 -20.79 45.26
N ILE A 91 -33.15 -21.15 46.20
CA ILE A 91 -31.79 -20.60 46.25
C ILE A 91 -31.01 -20.97 45.00
N ASP A 92 -31.10 -22.19 44.50
CA ASP A 92 -30.46 -22.67 43.29
C ASP A 92 -30.93 -21.87 42.05
N LEU A 93 -32.25 -21.58 41.94
CA LEU A 93 -32.77 -20.77 40.85
C LEU A 93 -32.38 -19.30 40.96
N ILE A 94 -32.23 -18.74 42.17
CA ILE A 94 -31.68 -17.39 42.37
C ILE A 94 -30.24 -17.32 41.82
N ALA A 95 -29.41 -18.33 42.12
CA ALA A 95 -28.04 -18.41 41.59
C ALA A 95 -28.03 -18.55 40.05
N GLU A 96 -28.97 -19.33 39.49
CA GLU A 96 -29.11 -19.49 38.04
C GLU A 96 -29.52 -18.18 37.36
N VAL A 97 -30.49 -17.42 37.96
CA VAL A 97 -30.88 -16.08 37.44
C VAL A 97 -29.66 -15.15 37.45
N ALA A 98 -28.87 -15.09 38.51
CA ALA A 98 -27.69 -14.23 38.60
C ALA A 98 -26.65 -14.62 37.51
N SER A 99 -26.43 -15.91 37.30
CA SER A 99 -25.53 -16.42 36.26
C SER A 99 -26.02 -16.03 34.86
N GLN A 100 -27.34 -16.13 34.60
CA GLN A 100 -27.92 -15.77 33.31
C GLN A 100 -27.91 -14.25 33.08
N GLU A 101 -28.09 -13.43 34.13
CA GLU A 101 -27.91 -11.97 34.05
C GLU A 101 -26.45 -11.61 33.64
N GLN A 102 -25.47 -12.29 34.23
CA GLN A 102 -24.07 -12.14 33.84
C GLN A 102 -23.87 -12.49 32.35
N ASN A 103 -24.43 -13.60 31.85
CA ASN A 103 -24.35 -14.00 30.44
C ASN A 103 -24.99 -12.96 29.52
N LEU A 104 -26.11 -12.37 29.94
CA LEU A 104 -26.76 -11.30 29.16
C LEU A 104 -25.87 -10.03 29.11
N VAL A 105 -25.25 -9.64 30.22
CA VAL A 105 -24.31 -8.50 30.23
C VAL A 105 -23.11 -8.75 29.31
N LEU A 106 -22.52 -9.94 29.35
CA LEU A 106 -21.43 -10.32 28.45
C LEU A 106 -21.85 -10.26 26.96
N SER A 107 -23.03 -10.77 26.66
CA SER A 107 -23.57 -10.76 25.28
C SER A 107 -23.84 -9.33 24.78
N ASN A 108 -24.39 -8.45 25.62
CA ASN A 108 -24.57 -7.04 25.31
C ASN A 108 -23.24 -6.33 25.07
N ASN A 109 -22.20 -6.64 25.88
CA ASN A 109 -20.87 -6.08 25.67
C ASN A 109 -20.27 -6.53 24.34
N ASN A 110 -20.38 -7.82 23.99
CA ASN A 110 -19.91 -8.36 22.71
C ASN A 110 -20.64 -7.70 21.51
N LEU A 111 -21.95 -7.48 21.63
CA LEU A 111 -22.72 -6.74 20.63
C LEU A 111 -22.20 -5.31 20.49
N ARG A 112 -21.95 -4.60 21.58
CA ARG A 112 -21.40 -3.25 21.55
C ARG A 112 -20.03 -3.21 20.88
N LEU A 113 -19.14 -4.13 21.22
CA LEU A 113 -17.81 -4.23 20.61
C LEU A 113 -17.89 -4.51 19.12
N SER A 114 -18.81 -5.39 18.67
CA SER A 114 -18.98 -5.65 17.23
C SER A 114 -19.50 -4.42 16.48
N LYS A 115 -20.39 -3.62 17.07
CA LYS A 115 -20.84 -2.34 16.50
C LYS A 115 -19.69 -1.33 16.38
N ILE A 116 -18.87 -1.19 17.42
CA ILE A 116 -17.69 -0.31 17.41
C ILE A 116 -16.73 -0.73 16.29
N ASN A 117 -16.48 -2.03 16.13
CA ASN A 117 -15.61 -2.55 15.09
C ASN A 117 -16.11 -2.19 13.68
N LEU A 118 -17.38 -2.37 13.38
CA LEU A 118 -17.94 -1.98 12.08
C LEU A 118 -17.91 -0.46 11.89
N ALA A 119 -18.28 0.32 12.91
CA ALA A 119 -18.24 1.78 12.84
C ALA A 119 -16.81 2.29 12.56
N GLN A 120 -15.79 1.67 13.17
CA GLN A 120 -14.39 1.99 12.91
C GLN A 120 -14.00 1.68 11.45
N LEU A 121 -14.42 0.53 10.90
CA LEU A 121 -14.16 0.19 9.49
C LEU A 121 -14.82 1.18 8.53
N LEU A 122 -15.97 1.74 8.91
CA LEU A 122 -16.69 2.74 8.14
C LEU A 122 -16.28 4.19 8.45
N LEU A 123 -15.27 4.39 9.33
CA LEU A 123 -14.78 5.69 9.78
C LEU A 123 -15.87 6.55 10.45
N ILE A 124 -16.86 5.90 11.07
CA ILE A 124 -17.91 6.57 11.84
C ILE A 124 -17.42 6.78 13.26
N THR A 125 -17.44 8.02 13.74
CA THR A 125 -16.93 8.40 15.08
C THR A 125 -17.99 8.37 16.18
N ASP A 126 -19.27 8.42 15.79
CA ASP A 126 -20.41 8.30 16.74
C ASP A 126 -20.70 6.82 17.00
N TYR A 127 -19.93 6.22 17.91
CA TYR A 127 -20.06 4.80 18.28
C TYR A 127 -21.28 4.52 19.19
N GLU A 128 -21.82 5.53 19.86
CA GLU A 128 -22.91 5.34 20.84
C GLU A 128 -24.25 5.20 20.13
N ASN A 129 -24.48 5.99 19.09
CA ASN A 129 -25.74 5.98 18.33
C ASN A 129 -25.71 5.08 17.10
N PHE A 130 -24.54 4.45 16.81
CA PHE A 130 -24.40 3.58 15.66
C PHE A 130 -25.14 2.28 15.83
N ASP A 131 -26.03 1.98 14.87
CA ASP A 131 -26.69 0.68 14.73
C ASP A 131 -26.87 0.31 13.25
N ILE A 132 -27.13 -0.96 13.01
CA ILE A 132 -27.40 -1.50 11.68
C ILE A 132 -28.89 -1.82 11.51
N LEU A 133 -29.39 -1.65 10.28
CA LEU A 133 -30.68 -2.24 9.90
C LEU A 133 -30.50 -3.76 9.83
N THR A 134 -31.39 -4.48 10.50
CA THR A 134 -31.46 -5.95 10.43
C THR A 134 -32.53 -6.32 9.42
N GLU A 135 -32.10 -6.93 8.32
CA GLU A 135 -33.01 -7.55 7.35
C GLU A 135 -33.02 -9.06 7.58
N ASP A 136 -34.18 -9.70 7.39
CA ASP A 136 -34.24 -11.16 7.33
C ASP A 136 -33.52 -11.62 6.05
N LEU A 137 -32.32 -12.16 6.23
CA LEU A 137 -31.52 -12.69 5.14
C LEU A 137 -31.91 -14.15 4.91
N ASP A 138 -32.53 -14.41 3.78
CA ASP A 138 -32.62 -15.79 3.29
C ASP A 138 -31.22 -16.31 2.95
N VAL A 139 -30.93 -17.55 3.34
CA VAL A 139 -29.67 -18.20 2.98
C VAL A 139 -29.67 -18.46 1.47
N PRO A 140 -28.90 -17.67 0.66
CA PRO A 140 -28.95 -17.84 -0.78
C PRO A 140 -28.32 -19.19 -1.17
N PHE A 141 -29.01 -19.94 -1.99
CA PHE A 141 -28.38 -21.07 -2.68
C PHE A 141 -27.47 -20.52 -3.78
N SER A 142 -26.17 -20.71 -3.65
CA SER A 142 -25.22 -20.27 -4.65
C SER A 142 -24.91 -21.38 -5.64
N GLN A 143 -25.20 -21.16 -6.93
CA GLN A 143 -24.84 -22.08 -8.01
C GLN A 143 -23.34 -22.39 -8.10
N ILE A 144 -22.49 -21.50 -7.55
CA ILE A 144 -21.03 -21.70 -7.51
C ILE A 144 -20.63 -22.95 -6.72
N MET A 145 -21.46 -23.37 -5.75
CA MET A 145 -21.23 -24.57 -4.96
C MET A 145 -21.44 -25.87 -5.77
N GLU A 146 -22.13 -25.82 -6.90
CA GLU A 146 -22.31 -26.97 -7.80
C GLU A 146 -21.11 -27.20 -8.73
N GLU A 147 -20.30 -26.13 -8.97
CA GLU A 147 -19.19 -26.20 -9.92
C GLU A 147 -17.93 -26.92 -9.37
N GLY A 148 -17.81 -27.00 -8.06
CA GLY A 148 -16.65 -27.54 -7.37
C GLY A 148 -15.42 -26.61 -7.34
N PRO A 149 -14.50 -26.85 -6.39
CA PRO A 149 -13.41 -25.89 -6.08
C PRO A 149 -12.44 -25.67 -7.25
N LYS A 150 -12.20 -26.71 -8.08
CA LYS A 150 -11.28 -26.61 -9.22
C LYS A 150 -11.77 -25.60 -10.26
N LYS A 151 -13.05 -25.65 -10.62
CA LYS A 151 -13.62 -24.68 -11.59
C LYS A 151 -13.67 -23.25 -11.02
N ILE A 152 -13.95 -23.13 -9.72
CA ILE A 152 -13.91 -21.85 -9.02
C ILE A 152 -12.50 -21.26 -9.10
N PHE A 153 -11.46 -22.07 -8.86
CA PHE A 153 -10.07 -21.65 -8.97
C PHE A 153 -9.70 -21.21 -10.39
N GLU A 154 -10.04 -22.00 -11.42
CA GLU A 154 -9.77 -21.66 -12.82
C GLU A 154 -10.40 -20.30 -13.22
N LYS A 155 -11.65 -20.06 -12.77
CA LYS A 155 -12.31 -18.76 -12.98
C LYS A 155 -11.58 -17.64 -12.21
N ALA A 156 -11.26 -17.87 -10.93
CA ALA A 156 -10.62 -16.87 -10.06
C ALA A 156 -9.29 -16.37 -10.62
N LEU A 157 -8.48 -17.23 -11.23
CA LEU A 157 -7.22 -16.85 -11.88
C LEU A 157 -7.38 -15.73 -12.93
N SER A 158 -8.56 -15.60 -13.56
CA SER A 158 -8.79 -14.63 -14.63
C SER A 158 -9.22 -13.25 -14.13
N PHE A 159 -9.89 -13.15 -12.99
CA PHE A 159 -10.46 -11.88 -12.53
C PHE A 159 -9.86 -11.35 -11.22
N ARG A 160 -9.27 -12.19 -10.39
CA ARG A 160 -8.74 -11.76 -9.09
C ARG A 160 -7.59 -10.75 -9.23
N ASN A 161 -7.70 -9.67 -8.44
CA ASN A 161 -6.78 -8.54 -8.53
C ASN A 161 -5.41 -8.85 -7.91
N ASP A 162 -5.33 -9.68 -6.87
CA ASP A 162 -4.07 -10.18 -6.28
C ASP A 162 -3.24 -10.98 -7.31
N ILE A 163 -3.88 -11.81 -8.15
CA ILE A 163 -3.22 -12.56 -9.22
C ILE A 163 -2.75 -11.62 -10.34
N LYS A 164 -3.58 -10.65 -10.74
CA LYS A 164 -3.19 -9.63 -11.74
C LYS A 164 -2.02 -8.79 -11.24
N LEU A 165 -2.00 -8.43 -9.96
CA LEU A 165 -0.89 -7.74 -9.31
C LEU A 165 0.40 -8.59 -9.36
N ALA A 166 0.30 -9.87 -9.04
CA ALA A 166 1.45 -10.78 -9.09
C ALA A 166 2.02 -10.89 -10.51
N ILE A 167 1.17 -10.99 -11.55
CA ILE A 167 1.56 -10.99 -12.96
C ILE A 167 2.25 -9.68 -13.33
N ALA A 168 1.66 -8.52 -12.98
CA ALA A 168 2.25 -7.22 -13.26
C ALA A 168 3.64 -7.05 -12.60
N ASN A 169 3.84 -7.60 -11.40
CA ASN A 169 5.15 -7.60 -10.73
C ASN A 169 6.19 -8.45 -11.46
N VAL A 170 5.80 -9.56 -12.09
CA VAL A 170 6.68 -10.34 -12.96
C VAL A 170 7.07 -9.53 -14.21
N GLU A 171 6.11 -8.87 -14.86
CA GLU A 171 6.39 -8.03 -16.03
C GLU A 171 7.30 -6.84 -15.70
N ILE A 172 7.14 -6.22 -14.51
CA ILE A 172 8.05 -5.17 -14.01
C ILE A 172 9.47 -5.74 -13.87
N ALA A 173 9.62 -6.93 -13.27
CA ALA A 173 10.94 -7.57 -13.13
C ALA A 173 11.57 -7.93 -14.49
N GLU A 174 10.77 -8.27 -15.51
CA GLU A 174 11.25 -8.45 -16.88
C GLU A 174 11.73 -7.12 -17.50
N ALA A 175 11.01 -6.02 -17.26
CA ALA A 175 11.45 -4.69 -17.68
C ALA A 175 12.76 -4.28 -16.98
N ASP A 176 12.92 -4.63 -15.69
CA ASP A 176 14.16 -4.38 -14.93
C ASP A 176 15.37 -5.13 -15.51
N ILE A 177 15.20 -6.34 -16.03
CA ILE A 177 16.24 -7.06 -16.78
C ILE A 177 16.62 -6.29 -18.05
N LYS A 178 15.63 -5.80 -18.80
CA LYS A 178 15.89 -5.00 -20.02
C LYS A 178 16.60 -3.70 -19.71
N LEU A 179 16.25 -3.02 -18.61
CA LEU A 179 16.95 -1.83 -18.10
C LEU A 179 18.40 -2.12 -17.71
N ALA A 180 18.63 -3.19 -16.95
CA ALA A 180 19.97 -3.60 -16.55
C ALA A 180 20.82 -4.00 -17.77
N LYS A 181 20.23 -4.61 -18.80
CA LYS A 181 20.92 -4.89 -20.07
C LYS A 181 21.25 -3.60 -20.82
N GLY A 182 20.35 -2.60 -20.79
CA GLY A 182 20.58 -1.28 -21.40
C GLY A 182 21.80 -0.55 -20.82
N SER A 183 22.12 -0.76 -19.54
CA SER A 183 23.31 -0.16 -18.89
C SER A 183 24.65 -0.72 -19.39
N LEU A 184 24.64 -1.80 -20.15
CA LEU A 184 25.81 -2.36 -20.83
C LEU A 184 26.06 -1.75 -22.20
N LEU A 185 25.11 -0.97 -22.73
CA LEU A 185 25.17 -0.35 -24.05
C LEU A 185 25.76 1.08 -23.95
N PRO A 186 26.31 1.61 -25.05
CA PRO A 186 26.77 3.00 -25.11
C PRO A 186 25.63 3.98 -24.80
N SER A 187 25.99 5.16 -24.29
CA SER A 187 25.09 6.30 -24.12
C SER A 187 25.63 7.52 -24.87
N LEU A 188 24.71 8.33 -25.39
CA LEU A 188 24.98 9.56 -26.13
C LEU A 188 24.22 10.71 -25.46
N VAL A 189 24.96 11.72 -25.01
CA VAL A 189 24.41 12.90 -24.32
C VAL A 189 24.79 14.15 -25.09
N GLY A 190 23.82 14.97 -25.41
CA GLY A 190 24.04 16.34 -25.88
C GLY A 190 24.16 17.26 -24.68
N PHE A 191 25.13 18.15 -24.69
CA PHE A 191 25.31 19.13 -23.59
C PHE A 191 25.54 20.54 -24.13
N TYR A 192 25.07 21.50 -23.35
CA TYR A 192 25.39 22.91 -23.49
C TYR A 192 25.76 23.46 -22.11
N SER A 193 26.88 24.16 -22.03
CA SER A 193 27.35 24.80 -20.83
C SER A 193 27.64 26.27 -21.09
N PHE A 194 27.03 27.12 -20.29
CA PHE A 194 27.32 28.55 -20.22
C PHE A 194 28.11 28.78 -18.92
N SER A 195 29.20 29.53 -19.02
CA SER A 195 29.99 29.91 -17.86
C SER A 195 30.36 31.38 -17.93
N THR A 196 30.40 32.06 -16.81
CA THR A 196 30.88 33.42 -16.70
C THR A 196 31.62 33.64 -15.37
N ARG A 197 32.53 34.59 -15.34
CA ARG A 197 33.32 34.91 -14.16
C ARG A 197 33.30 36.40 -13.91
N LEU A 198 33.10 36.81 -12.67
CA LEU A 198 33.30 38.12 -12.16
C LEU A 198 34.61 38.24 -11.43
N SER A 199 35.37 39.32 -11.67
CA SER A 199 36.59 39.65 -10.97
C SER A 199 36.47 41.05 -10.37
N TYR A 200 36.80 41.16 -9.11
CA TYR A 200 36.86 42.46 -8.40
C TYR A 200 38.32 42.97 -8.27
N ALA A 201 39.27 42.32 -8.96
CA ALA A 201 40.63 42.78 -8.98
C ALA A 201 40.78 44.05 -9.84
N ASP A 202 41.61 44.96 -9.38
CA ASP A 202 42.01 46.15 -10.15
C ASP A 202 42.72 45.70 -11.44
N ARG A 203 42.54 46.48 -12.48
CA ARG A 203 43.18 46.25 -13.78
C ARG A 203 44.29 47.27 -13.98
N ILE A 204 45.35 46.81 -14.57
CA ILE A 204 46.46 47.66 -15.00
C ILE A 204 46.25 47.94 -16.49
N THR A 205 46.11 49.18 -16.83
CA THR A 205 46.01 49.65 -18.21
C THR A 205 47.09 50.67 -18.48
N GLY A 206 47.34 51.05 -19.73
CA GLY A 206 48.18 52.19 -20.05
C GLY A 206 47.45 53.49 -19.78
N SER A 207 48.12 54.48 -19.24
CA SER A 207 47.58 55.80 -18.98
C SER A 207 47.47 56.69 -20.23
N GLY A 208 48.02 56.25 -21.34
CA GLY A 208 48.21 57.09 -22.54
C GLY A 208 49.40 58.03 -22.44
N GLU A 209 50.02 58.15 -21.25
CA GLU A 209 51.24 58.93 -21.03
C GLU A 209 52.46 58.04 -21.14
N PHE A 210 53.53 58.59 -21.76
CA PHE A 210 54.78 57.82 -21.97
C PHE A 210 55.92 58.46 -21.17
N GLN A 211 56.71 57.66 -20.53
CA GLN A 211 57.89 58.05 -19.83
C GLN A 211 59.12 57.38 -20.51
N GLU A 212 60.14 58.18 -20.78
CA GLU A 212 61.38 57.69 -21.22
C GLU A 212 62.12 56.97 -20.06
N ILE A 213 62.41 55.71 -20.25
CA ILE A 213 63.15 54.92 -19.27
C ILE A 213 64.44 54.35 -19.91
N PRO A 214 65.55 54.43 -19.21
CA PRO A 214 66.77 53.88 -19.74
C PRO A 214 66.75 52.35 -19.77
N ILE A 215 66.99 51.77 -20.94
CA ILE A 215 67.04 50.31 -21.14
C ILE A 215 68.50 49.77 -21.25
N GLY A 216 69.48 50.68 -21.37
CA GLY A 216 70.87 50.29 -21.47
C GLY A 216 71.78 51.45 -21.82
N PHE A 217 73.05 51.09 -22.08
CA PHE A 217 74.04 52.04 -22.54
C PHE A 217 74.79 51.48 -23.79
N VAL A 218 75.10 52.37 -24.71
CA VAL A 218 75.96 52.00 -25.85
C VAL A 218 77.39 51.79 -25.38
N ARG A 219 77.87 50.60 -25.48
CA ARG A 219 79.17 50.19 -24.89
C ARG A 219 80.36 51.02 -25.46
N SER A 220 80.25 51.57 -26.66
CA SER A 220 81.31 52.34 -27.33
C SER A 220 81.33 53.82 -27.03
N SER A 221 80.17 54.42 -26.78
CA SER A 221 80.06 55.88 -26.53
C SER A 221 79.63 56.21 -25.12
N GLY A 222 79.07 55.26 -24.34
CA GLY A 222 78.52 55.53 -22.99
C GLY A 222 77.19 56.21 -23.00
N GLU A 223 76.59 56.39 -24.21
CA GLU A 223 75.26 57.05 -24.31
C GLU A 223 74.15 56.14 -23.79
N VAL A 224 73.23 56.79 -23.11
CA VAL A 224 72.04 56.08 -22.58
C VAL A 224 71.09 55.82 -23.74
N VAL A 225 70.57 54.58 -23.81
CA VAL A 225 69.55 54.20 -24.75
C VAL A 225 68.21 54.18 -23.96
N ASP A 226 67.31 55.08 -24.27
CA ASP A 226 66.04 55.21 -23.65
C ASP A 226 64.96 54.58 -24.54
N THR A 227 63.90 54.10 -23.93
CA THR A 227 62.67 53.67 -24.61
C THR A 227 61.51 54.34 -23.98
N ASN A 228 60.53 54.68 -24.81
CA ASN A 228 59.24 55.21 -24.33
C ASN A 228 58.42 54.01 -23.77
N ARG A 229 58.13 54.08 -22.48
CA ARG A 229 57.25 53.12 -21.82
C ARG A 229 56.00 53.83 -21.34
N GLU A 230 54.87 53.29 -21.69
CA GLU A 230 53.59 53.82 -21.20
C GLU A 230 53.48 53.64 -19.68
N ILE A 231 53.05 54.69 -19.00
CA ILE A 231 52.88 54.67 -17.55
C ILE A 231 51.64 53.80 -17.21
N PRO A 232 51.83 52.77 -16.36
CA PRO A 232 50.69 51.96 -15.95
C PRO A 232 49.76 52.74 -15.03
N GLU A 233 48.46 52.69 -15.38
CA GLU A 233 47.39 53.23 -14.55
C GLU A 233 46.62 52.07 -13.94
N ILE A 234 46.29 52.16 -12.62
CA ILE A 234 45.48 51.18 -11.93
C ILE A 234 44.03 51.70 -11.97
N ILE A 235 43.17 50.97 -12.68
CA ILE A 235 41.75 51.24 -12.76
C ILE A 235 40.95 50.14 -12.07
N GLY A 236 39.82 50.50 -11.49
CA GLY A 236 38.93 49.55 -10.82
C GLY A 236 38.39 48.47 -11.76
N PRO A 237 37.72 47.47 -11.18
CA PRO A 237 37.08 46.38 -11.97
C PRO A 237 36.01 46.94 -12.89
N LEU A 238 35.74 46.26 -14.02
CA LEU A 238 34.64 46.56 -14.89
C LEU A 238 33.31 46.41 -14.16
N PRO A 239 32.23 47.15 -14.58
CA PRO A 239 30.88 46.92 -14.10
C PRO A 239 30.46 45.45 -14.28
N VAL A 240 29.63 44.95 -13.33
CA VAL A 240 29.23 43.53 -13.30
C VAL A 240 28.63 43.07 -14.63
N PHE A 241 27.73 43.86 -15.22
CA PHE A 241 27.10 43.49 -16.49
C PHE A 241 28.06 43.44 -17.67
N ASP A 242 29.05 44.35 -17.70
CA ASP A 242 30.07 44.33 -18.74
C ASP A 242 30.97 43.09 -18.60
N GLN A 243 31.33 42.74 -17.36
CA GLN A 243 32.10 41.52 -17.09
C GLN A 243 31.34 40.24 -17.47
N LEU A 244 29.98 40.18 -17.24
CA LEU A 244 29.17 39.06 -17.62
C LEU A 244 29.16 38.84 -19.14
N GLY A 245 29.16 39.94 -19.93
CA GLY A 245 29.19 39.88 -21.39
C GLY A 245 30.56 39.65 -22.00
N ILE A 246 31.65 40.07 -21.32
CA ILE A 246 33.05 39.90 -21.81
C ILE A 246 33.61 38.54 -21.43
N ASN A 247 33.22 38.01 -20.25
CA ASN A 247 33.70 36.73 -19.70
C ASN A 247 32.74 35.57 -20.00
N ASP A 248 31.80 35.72 -20.91
CA ASP A 248 30.90 34.66 -21.29
C ASP A 248 31.64 33.54 -22.07
N GLY A 249 31.38 32.33 -21.66
CA GLY A 249 31.91 31.14 -22.31
C GLY A 249 30.80 30.17 -22.65
N HIS A 250 30.72 29.80 -23.90
CA HIS A 250 29.73 28.84 -24.43
C HIS A 250 30.47 27.56 -24.84
N ASN A 251 30.05 26.44 -24.29
CA ASN A 251 30.57 25.13 -24.67
C ASN A 251 29.38 24.19 -24.97
N PHE A 252 29.38 23.60 -26.14
CA PHE A 252 28.36 22.62 -26.52
C PHE A 252 28.95 21.45 -27.29
N GLY A 253 28.31 20.33 -27.20
CA GLY A 253 28.82 19.14 -27.86
C GLY A 253 27.98 17.90 -27.61
N ILE A 254 28.50 16.80 -28.12
CA ILE A 254 27.92 15.46 -27.95
C ILE A 254 28.98 14.59 -27.29
N GLN A 255 28.60 13.94 -26.19
CA GLN A 255 29.45 13.04 -25.45
C GLN A 255 28.97 11.60 -25.65
N LEU A 256 29.81 10.74 -26.23
CA LEU A 256 29.61 9.30 -26.32
C LEU A 256 30.32 8.62 -25.14
N ASN A 257 29.55 7.89 -24.32
CA ASN A 257 30.09 7.12 -23.22
C ASN A 257 29.90 5.61 -23.48
N ILE A 258 31.02 4.89 -23.59
CA ILE A 258 31.04 3.44 -23.83
C ILE A 258 31.59 2.74 -22.59
N PRO A 259 30.76 1.99 -21.82
CA PRO A 259 31.22 1.28 -20.64
C PRO A 259 32.02 0.03 -21.03
N ILE A 260 33.34 0.12 -21.06
CA ILE A 260 34.25 -1.01 -21.38
C ILE A 260 34.43 -1.89 -20.14
N PHE A 261 34.74 -1.29 -19.00
CA PHE A 261 34.94 -1.96 -17.72
C PHE A 261 34.60 -1.03 -16.56
N ASN A 262 33.74 -1.50 -15.66
CA ASN A 262 33.27 -0.73 -14.49
C ASN A 262 33.29 -1.59 -13.20
N GLY A 263 34.31 -2.44 -13.06
CA GLY A 263 34.46 -3.32 -11.90
C GLY A 263 33.32 -4.37 -11.83
N LEU A 264 32.81 -4.83 -12.97
CA LEU A 264 31.71 -5.80 -13.10
C LEU A 264 30.34 -5.32 -12.55
N ARG A 265 30.20 -4.06 -12.15
CA ARG A 265 28.98 -3.52 -11.55
C ARG A 265 27.74 -3.76 -12.43
N ASN A 266 27.79 -3.36 -13.70
CA ASN A 266 26.65 -3.53 -14.62
C ASN A 266 26.32 -5.01 -14.85
N ARG A 267 27.32 -5.87 -14.92
CA ARG A 267 27.14 -7.33 -15.06
C ARG A 267 26.48 -7.93 -13.81
N ASN A 268 26.88 -7.48 -12.63
CA ASN A 268 26.28 -7.94 -11.37
C ASN A 268 24.83 -7.43 -11.24
N ASN A 269 24.55 -6.18 -11.60
CA ASN A 269 23.19 -5.65 -11.64
C ASN A 269 22.29 -6.45 -12.57
N PHE A 270 22.79 -6.81 -13.75
CA PHE A 270 22.05 -7.66 -14.69
C PHE A 270 21.77 -9.07 -14.13
N ARG A 271 22.76 -9.68 -13.44
CA ARG A 271 22.56 -10.97 -12.75
C ARG A 271 21.54 -10.86 -11.62
N GLN A 272 21.63 -9.79 -10.82
CA GLN A 272 20.69 -9.52 -9.75
C GLN A 272 19.26 -9.35 -10.27
N SER A 273 19.06 -8.63 -11.38
CA SER A 273 17.74 -8.49 -12.00
C SER A 273 17.18 -9.83 -12.46
N LYS A 274 18.02 -10.77 -12.96
CA LYS A 274 17.57 -12.13 -13.28
C LYS A 274 17.09 -12.90 -12.05
N ILE A 275 17.83 -12.82 -10.96
CA ILE A 275 17.45 -13.46 -9.69
C ILE A 275 16.14 -12.87 -9.18
N ASN A 276 15.96 -11.55 -9.27
CA ASN A 276 14.75 -10.87 -8.88
C ASN A 276 13.54 -11.32 -9.74
N LEU A 277 13.73 -11.56 -11.04
CA LEU A 277 12.67 -12.12 -11.89
C LEU A 277 12.27 -13.52 -11.43
N GLU A 278 13.23 -14.41 -11.19
CA GLU A 278 12.92 -15.76 -10.69
C GLU A 278 12.21 -15.71 -9.33
N ARG A 279 12.62 -14.79 -8.46
CA ARG A 279 11.91 -14.54 -7.19
C ARG A 279 10.46 -14.07 -7.42
N SER A 280 10.23 -13.14 -8.36
CA SER A 280 8.88 -12.65 -8.67
C SER A 280 7.99 -13.76 -9.24
N LYS A 281 8.54 -14.65 -10.10
CA LYS A 281 7.83 -15.83 -10.61
C LYS A 281 7.44 -16.79 -9.49
N ASN A 282 8.37 -17.09 -8.58
CA ASN A 282 8.10 -17.96 -7.45
C ASN A 282 7.03 -17.39 -6.53
N LEU A 283 7.04 -16.07 -6.29
CA LEU A 283 5.99 -15.38 -5.51
C LEU A 283 4.64 -15.45 -6.21
N MET A 284 4.60 -15.31 -7.53
CA MET A 284 3.36 -15.46 -8.31
C MET A 284 2.81 -16.90 -8.21
N GLU A 285 3.65 -17.91 -8.32
CA GLU A 285 3.21 -19.30 -8.15
C GLU A 285 2.75 -19.58 -6.72
N GLN A 286 3.44 -19.04 -5.71
CA GLN A 286 3.00 -19.12 -4.31
C GLN A 286 1.61 -18.50 -4.14
N GLN A 287 1.36 -17.32 -4.72
CA GLN A 287 0.06 -16.66 -4.64
C GLN A 287 -1.07 -17.51 -5.27
N LYS A 288 -0.78 -18.21 -6.37
CA LYS A 288 -1.76 -19.14 -6.98
C LYS A 288 -2.06 -20.33 -6.07
N LEU A 289 -1.03 -20.92 -5.44
CA LEU A 289 -1.22 -22.02 -4.50
C LEU A 289 -2.01 -21.60 -3.25
N ASP A 290 -1.74 -20.39 -2.74
CA ASP A 290 -2.45 -19.81 -1.59
C ASP A 290 -3.93 -19.57 -1.95
N LEU A 291 -4.19 -19.08 -3.17
CA LEU A 291 -5.55 -18.90 -3.69
C LEU A 291 -6.27 -20.27 -3.83
N GLU A 292 -5.61 -21.28 -4.38
CA GLU A 292 -6.18 -22.63 -4.50
C GLU A 292 -6.54 -23.20 -3.12
N THR A 293 -5.63 -23.07 -2.16
CA THR A 293 -5.85 -23.50 -0.78
C THR A 293 -7.02 -22.77 -0.14
N THR A 294 -7.07 -21.44 -0.28
CA THR A 294 -8.15 -20.61 0.26
C THR A 294 -9.51 -21.00 -0.32
N ILE A 295 -9.58 -21.24 -1.64
CA ILE A 295 -10.82 -21.67 -2.30
C ILE A 295 -11.27 -23.04 -1.79
N ASN A 296 -10.34 -24.00 -1.66
CA ASN A 296 -10.68 -25.33 -1.14
C ASN A 296 -11.19 -25.28 0.32
N GLN A 297 -10.55 -24.47 1.16
CA GLN A 297 -10.98 -24.25 2.55
C GLN A 297 -12.36 -23.60 2.58
N ALA A 298 -12.55 -22.47 1.89
CA ALA A 298 -13.82 -21.75 1.85
C ALA A 298 -14.97 -22.63 1.32
N PHE A 299 -14.71 -23.44 0.30
CA PHE A 299 -15.67 -24.38 -0.25
C PHE A 299 -16.10 -25.43 0.78
N ASN A 300 -15.12 -26.03 1.47
CA ASN A 300 -15.36 -27.01 2.52
C ASN A 300 -16.14 -26.41 3.70
N ASP A 301 -15.74 -25.23 4.14
CA ASP A 301 -16.38 -24.52 5.27
C ASP A 301 -17.81 -24.12 4.93
N THR A 302 -18.07 -23.63 3.71
CA THR A 302 -19.42 -23.29 3.25
C THR A 302 -20.31 -24.53 3.19
N ARG A 303 -19.79 -25.65 2.69
CA ARG A 303 -20.52 -26.93 2.64
C ARG A 303 -20.83 -27.45 4.05
N GLY A 304 -19.86 -27.35 4.96
CA GLY A 304 -20.04 -27.74 6.36
C GLY A 304 -21.10 -26.86 7.05
N ALA A 305 -20.99 -25.53 6.89
CA ALA A 305 -21.95 -24.57 7.45
C ALA A 305 -23.38 -24.80 6.93
N TYR A 306 -23.53 -25.05 5.63
CA TYR A 306 -24.83 -25.36 5.05
C TYR A 306 -25.44 -26.66 5.62
N THR A 307 -24.65 -27.71 5.77
CA THR A 307 -25.10 -28.97 6.37
C THR A 307 -25.52 -28.79 7.83
N LEU A 308 -24.78 -28.00 8.61
CA LEU A 308 -25.12 -27.65 9.98
C LEU A 308 -26.43 -26.82 10.06
N TYR A 309 -26.61 -25.86 9.16
CA TYR A 309 -27.83 -25.06 9.06
C TYR A 309 -29.07 -25.96 8.80
N GLU A 310 -29.01 -26.86 7.83
CA GLU A 310 -30.09 -27.80 7.53
C GLU A 310 -30.42 -28.72 8.72
N ALA A 311 -29.41 -29.22 9.42
CA ALA A 311 -29.60 -30.03 10.62
C ALA A 311 -30.24 -29.21 11.76
N ALA A 312 -29.79 -27.96 11.97
CA ALA A 312 -30.37 -27.06 12.98
C ALA A 312 -31.82 -26.71 12.66
N LYS A 313 -32.17 -26.48 11.38
CA LYS A 313 -33.52 -26.22 10.92
C LYS A 313 -34.43 -27.41 11.22
N LYS A 314 -34.04 -28.65 10.86
CA LYS A 314 -34.77 -29.87 11.20
C LYS A 314 -34.97 -30.04 12.70
N THR A 315 -33.96 -29.76 13.50
CA THR A 315 -34.05 -29.83 14.97
C THR A 315 -35.03 -28.81 15.54
N LYS A 316 -34.99 -27.55 15.03
CA LYS A 316 -35.97 -26.51 15.39
C LYS A 316 -37.39 -26.96 15.09
N ASP A 317 -37.64 -27.46 13.89
CA ASP A 317 -38.99 -27.87 13.46
C ASP A 317 -39.51 -29.05 14.29
N ALA A 318 -38.68 -30.03 14.59
CA ALA A 318 -39.03 -31.15 15.46
C ALA A 318 -39.37 -30.70 16.90
N ARG A 319 -38.56 -29.78 17.48
CA ARG A 319 -38.81 -29.23 18.84
C ARG A 319 -40.06 -28.36 18.88
N LEU A 320 -40.33 -27.57 17.83
CA LEU A 320 -41.57 -26.79 17.69
C LEU A 320 -42.79 -27.69 17.65
N THR A 321 -42.77 -28.80 16.92
CA THR A 321 -43.84 -29.78 16.83
C THR A 321 -44.04 -30.46 18.17
N SER A 322 -42.99 -30.87 18.86
CA SER A 322 -43.05 -31.44 20.21
C SER A 322 -43.70 -30.47 21.21
N PHE A 323 -43.27 -29.20 21.19
CA PHE A 323 -43.86 -28.16 22.04
C PHE A 323 -45.36 -27.94 21.79
N LYS A 324 -45.75 -27.85 20.52
CA LYS A 324 -47.18 -27.72 20.13
C LYS A 324 -48.02 -28.90 20.64
N ASN A 325 -47.51 -30.12 20.46
CA ASN A 325 -48.17 -31.34 20.94
C ASN A 325 -48.28 -31.37 22.48
N SER A 326 -47.22 -30.99 23.19
CA SER A 326 -47.24 -30.92 24.67
C SER A 326 -48.25 -29.90 25.20
N LYS A 327 -48.42 -28.75 24.48
CA LYS A 327 -49.43 -27.74 24.82
C LYS A 327 -50.85 -28.21 24.58
N ASN A 328 -51.08 -28.97 23.52
CA ASN A 328 -52.42 -29.53 23.16
C ASN A 328 -52.83 -30.69 24.07
N HIS A 329 -51.89 -31.41 24.71
CA HIS A 329 -52.20 -32.48 25.67
C HIS A 329 -52.42 -31.98 27.11
N LYS A 330 -52.24 -30.68 27.40
CA LYS A 330 -52.52 -30.05 28.69
C LYS A 330 -53.83 -29.32 28.76
N LEU A 331 -54.64 -29.33 27.70
CA LEU A 331 -56.05 -28.97 27.62
C LEU A 331 -56.89 -30.23 27.63
#